data_fd4d4665a6d07509a01eb4370be348ea
#
_entry.id   fd4d4665a6d07509a01eb4370be348ea
#
_cell.length_a   1.000
_cell.length_b   1.000
_cell.length_c   1.000
_cell.angle_alpha   90.00
_cell.angle_beta   90.00
_cell.angle_gamma   90.00
#
_symmetry.space_group_name_H-M   'P 1'
#
loop_
_entity.id
_entity.type
_entity.pdbx_description
1 polymer ?
#
loop_
_entity_poly.entity_id
_entity_poly.type
_entity_poly.pdbx_seq_one_letter_code
_entity_poly.pdbx_strand_id
1 'polypeptide(L)'
;MSQKKRFGLGDAYAVETPQDSLRVYRDWAETYDSEFAAARGYSYPSTLAELFAGRANEDDSPVLDVGAGTGLVGQALVELYAGPVDAIDISTEMLKVSRSKGVYRELIEADLTVALPLEDARYGGIVSAGTFTHGHVGPAALLEIIRVSRTGALFCLGINATAFDKYGFGSAFAALQARGVISPLEFVETKYYDHADDVHADDSAYTAIFRKQ
;
A
#
# COMPACT_ATOMS: atom_id res chain seq x y z
N MET A 1 -34.11 13.12 -6.81
CA MET A 1 -32.65 13.11 -6.87
C MET A 1 -32.16 12.28 -5.69
N SER A 2 -31.66 11.07 -5.93
CA SER A 2 -31.12 10.22 -4.88
C SER A 2 -29.83 10.87 -4.36
N GLN A 3 -29.77 11.21 -3.08
CA GLN A 3 -28.51 11.65 -2.47
C GLN A 3 -27.51 10.48 -2.58
N LYS A 4 -26.42 10.66 -3.34
CA LYS A 4 -25.29 9.72 -3.31
C LYS A 4 -24.85 9.58 -1.85
N LYS A 5 -24.79 8.35 -1.34
CA LYS A 5 -24.24 8.08 -0.01
C LYS A 5 -22.82 8.63 0.03
N ARG A 6 -22.49 9.48 1.00
CA ARG A 6 -21.11 9.89 1.25
C ARG A 6 -20.42 8.75 2.00
N PHE A 7 -19.40 8.20 1.40
CA PHE A 7 -18.52 7.23 2.04
C PHE A 7 -17.48 7.96 2.90
N GLY A 8 -17.06 7.32 3.97
CA GLY A 8 -16.08 7.88 4.89
C GLY A 8 -15.21 6.79 5.51
N LEU A 9 -14.31 7.19 6.41
CA LEU A 9 -13.36 6.30 7.06
C LEU A 9 -14.05 5.12 7.77
N GLY A 10 -15.21 5.34 8.40
CA GLY A 10 -16.00 4.27 9.02
C GLY A 10 -16.46 3.18 8.04
N ASP A 11 -16.76 3.54 6.79
CA ASP A 11 -17.10 2.55 5.76
C ASP A 11 -15.85 1.75 5.33
N ALA A 12 -14.67 2.39 5.26
CA ALA A 12 -13.41 1.73 4.96
C ALA A 12 -12.97 0.77 6.07
N TYR A 13 -13.14 1.15 7.33
CA TYR A 13 -12.83 0.28 8.48
C TYR A 13 -13.86 -0.86 8.68
N ALA A 14 -15.06 -0.74 8.12
CA ALA A 14 -16.10 -1.78 8.16
C ALA A 14 -15.95 -2.84 7.05
N VAL A 15 -14.95 -2.73 6.20
CA VAL A 15 -14.68 -3.70 5.14
C VAL A 15 -14.13 -4.99 5.75
N GLU A 16 -14.75 -6.14 5.37
CA GLU A 16 -14.36 -7.47 5.84
C GLU A 16 -13.89 -8.39 4.71
N THR A 17 -14.26 -8.07 3.48
CA THR A 17 -13.95 -8.90 2.29
C THR A 17 -13.41 -8.06 1.12
N PRO A 18 -12.67 -8.66 0.16
CA PRO A 18 -12.28 -7.98 -1.07
C PRO A 18 -13.47 -7.39 -1.84
N GLN A 19 -14.63 -8.05 -1.82
CA GLN A 19 -15.86 -7.58 -2.47
C GLN A 19 -16.44 -6.34 -1.79
N ASP A 20 -16.33 -6.24 -0.47
CA ASP A 20 -16.71 -5.02 0.26
C ASP A 20 -15.78 -3.85 -0.09
N SER A 21 -14.48 -4.13 -0.18
CA SER A 21 -13.49 -3.18 -0.69
C SER A 21 -13.90 -2.62 -2.04
N LEU A 22 -14.12 -3.50 -3.03
CA LEU A 22 -14.53 -3.10 -4.37
C LEU A 22 -15.76 -2.19 -4.36
N ARG A 23 -16.78 -2.52 -3.52
CA ARG A 23 -18.00 -1.73 -3.43
C ARG A 23 -17.74 -0.33 -2.85
N VAL A 24 -17.00 -0.25 -1.74
CA VAL A 24 -16.73 1.02 -1.06
C VAL A 24 -15.84 1.91 -1.93
N TYR A 25 -14.75 1.39 -2.42
CA TYR A 25 -13.75 2.16 -3.18
C TYR A 25 -14.22 2.53 -4.58
N ARG A 26 -15.09 1.73 -5.23
CA ARG A 26 -15.72 2.10 -6.50
C ARG A 26 -16.47 3.43 -6.42
N ASP A 27 -17.30 3.57 -5.39
CA ASP A 27 -18.17 4.75 -5.26
C ASP A 27 -17.42 5.94 -4.65
N TRP A 28 -16.22 5.71 -4.06
CA TRP A 28 -15.41 6.70 -3.40
C TRP A 28 -14.25 7.22 -4.25
N ALA A 29 -13.84 6.50 -5.30
CA ALA A 29 -12.65 6.78 -6.07
C ALA A 29 -12.52 8.24 -6.56
N GLU A 30 -13.61 8.82 -7.08
CA GLU A 30 -13.60 10.17 -7.64
C GLU A 30 -13.37 11.28 -6.60
N THR A 31 -13.75 11.04 -5.33
CA THR A 31 -13.70 12.04 -4.26
C THR A 31 -12.68 11.69 -3.18
N TYR A 32 -12.05 10.52 -3.26
CA TYR A 32 -11.11 10.03 -2.26
C TYR A 32 -9.99 11.02 -1.96
N ASP A 33 -9.33 11.55 -2.98
CA ASP A 33 -8.21 12.46 -2.79
C ASP A 33 -8.64 13.80 -2.19
N SER A 34 -9.79 14.36 -2.63
CA SER A 34 -10.24 15.68 -2.20
C SER A 34 -11.05 15.66 -0.90
N GLU A 35 -11.98 14.72 -0.76
CA GLU A 35 -12.90 14.69 0.39
C GLU A 35 -12.34 13.91 1.59
N PHE A 36 -11.40 12.99 1.35
CA PHE A 36 -10.79 12.20 2.42
C PHE A 36 -9.33 12.58 2.64
N ALA A 37 -8.44 12.35 1.67
CA ALA A 37 -7.01 12.51 1.88
C ALA A 37 -6.64 13.97 2.21
N ALA A 38 -7.08 14.93 1.39
CA ALA A 38 -6.78 16.35 1.62
C ALA A 38 -7.47 16.89 2.88
N ALA A 39 -8.74 16.54 3.12
CA ALA A 39 -9.51 17.04 4.24
C ALA A 39 -8.97 16.59 5.61
N ARG A 40 -8.28 15.44 5.68
CA ARG A 40 -7.69 14.89 6.90
C ARG A 40 -6.19 15.10 7.03
N GLY A 41 -5.54 15.68 6.01
CA GLY A 41 -4.09 15.73 5.97
C GLY A 41 -3.47 14.32 5.95
N TYR A 42 -3.96 13.44 5.05
CA TYR A 42 -3.43 12.07 4.91
C TYR A 42 -2.02 12.13 4.32
N SER A 43 -1.01 12.29 5.18
CA SER A 43 0.40 12.47 4.82
C SER A 43 1.17 11.14 4.68
N TYR A 44 0.61 10.04 5.16
CA TYR A 44 1.30 8.76 5.20
C TYR A 44 1.86 8.27 3.84
N PRO A 45 1.16 8.42 2.68
CA PRO A 45 1.73 8.05 1.39
C PRO A 45 3.02 8.78 1.05
N SER A 46 3.11 10.09 1.38
CA SER A 46 4.32 10.89 1.18
C SER A 46 5.45 10.45 2.10
N THR A 47 5.15 10.23 3.38
CA THR A 47 6.14 9.73 4.35
C THR A 47 6.70 8.37 3.94
N LEU A 48 5.84 7.46 3.46
CA LEU A 48 6.28 6.14 2.97
C LEU A 48 7.18 6.27 1.73
N ALA A 49 6.83 7.17 0.80
CA ALA A 49 7.66 7.47 -0.37
C ALA A 49 9.04 8.02 0.03
N GLU A 50 9.12 8.90 1.02
CA GLU A 50 10.38 9.42 1.58
C GLU A 50 11.21 8.31 2.23
N LEU A 51 10.57 7.42 3.02
CA LEU A 51 11.23 6.28 3.64
C LEU A 51 11.83 5.33 2.61
N PHE A 52 11.12 5.07 1.52
CA PHE A 52 11.61 4.27 0.41
C PHE A 52 12.76 4.99 -0.32
N ALA A 53 12.55 6.20 -0.80
CA ALA A 53 13.53 6.95 -1.59
C ALA A 53 14.85 7.19 -0.83
N GLY A 54 14.77 7.42 0.48
CA GLY A 54 15.96 7.58 1.34
C GLY A 54 16.80 6.31 1.53
N ARG A 55 16.29 5.13 1.12
CA ARG A 55 16.96 3.82 1.24
C ARG A 55 17.18 3.13 -0.10
N ALA A 56 16.49 3.60 -1.13
CA ALA A 56 16.57 3.04 -2.48
C ALA A 56 17.88 3.39 -3.18
N ASN A 57 18.30 2.51 -4.06
CA ASN A 57 19.39 2.70 -5.00
C ASN A 57 18.93 2.35 -6.43
N GLU A 58 19.81 2.44 -7.42
CA GLU A 58 19.48 2.19 -8.83
C GLU A 58 19.00 0.75 -9.08
N ASP A 59 19.44 -0.21 -8.29
CA ASP A 59 19.03 -1.62 -8.40
C ASP A 59 17.62 -1.86 -7.87
N ASP A 60 17.02 -0.93 -7.13
CA ASP A 60 15.65 -1.07 -6.59
C ASP A 60 14.56 -0.73 -7.64
N SER A 61 14.92 -0.65 -8.92
CA SER A 61 14.03 -0.38 -10.06
C SER A 61 13.74 -1.66 -10.87
N PRO A 62 12.53 -1.86 -11.44
CA PRO A 62 11.32 -1.05 -11.21
C PRO A 62 10.68 -1.28 -9.84
N VAL A 63 9.87 -0.32 -9.41
CA VAL A 63 9.09 -0.39 -8.17
C VAL A 63 7.67 -0.86 -8.45
N LEU A 64 7.08 -1.66 -7.56
CA LEU A 64 5.65 -1.98 -7.55
C LEU A 64 4.98 -1.30 -6.35
N ASP A 65 3.98 -0.47 -6.63
CA ASP A 65 3.07 0.10 -5.64
C ASP A 65 1.89 -0.85 -5.45
N VAL A 66 1.83 -1.48 -4.28
CA VAL A 66 0.89 -2.56 -3.95
C VAL A 66 -0.32 -2.01 -3.24
N GLY A 67 -1.50 -2.17 -3.86
CA GLY A 67 -2.73 -1.52 -3.42
C GLY A 67 -2.67 -0.02 -3.63
N ALA A 68 -2.28 0.39 -4.84
CA ALA A 68 -1.97 1.77 -5.18
C ALA A 68 -3.15 2.76 -5.04
N GLY A 69 -4.39 2.25 -5.06
CA GLY A 69 -5.58 3.08 -4.98
C GLY A 69 -5.61 4.16 -6.05
N THR A 70 -5.84 5.39 -5.63
CA THR A 70 -5.82 6.57 -6.50
C THR A 70 -4.41 7.03 -6.90
N GLY A 71 -3.35 6.41 -6.36
CA GLY A 71 -1.97 6.69 -6.73
C GLY A 71 -1.26 7.78 -5.93
N LEU A 72 -1.60 7.96 -4.67
CA LEU A 72 -0.96 8.97 -3.80
C LEU A 72 0.51 8.65 -3.53
N VAL A 73 0.88 7.36 -3.36
CA VAL A 73 2.29 6.95 -3.21
C VAL A 73 3.06 7.22 -4.50
N GLY A 74 2.51 6.84 -5.67
CA GLY A 74 3.14 7.11 -6.95
C GLY A 74 3.38 8.61 -7.21
N GLN A 75 2.42 9.48 -6.84
CA GLN A 75 2.59 10.93 -6.94
C GLN A 75 3.77 11.44 -6.09
N ALA A 76 3.91 10.94 -4.87
CA ALA A 76 5.02 11.31 -4.00
C ALA A 76 6.37 10.73 -4.51
N LEU A 77 6.36 9.50 -5.03
CA LEU A 77 7.57 8.83 -5.50
C LEU A 77 8.18 9.50 -6.73
N VAL A 78 7.39 9.98 -7.70
CA VAL A 78 7.95 10.59 -8.92
C VAL A 78 8.77 11.85 -8.66
N GLU A 79 8.56 12.50 -7.53
CA GLU A 79 9.34 13.67 -7.09
C GLU A 79 10.66 13.29 -6.39
N LEU A 80 10.75 12.06 -5.88
CA LEU A 80 11.84 11.61 -5.02
C LEU A 80 12.69 10.49 -5.63
N TYR A 81 12.16 9.78 -6.63
CA TYR A 81 12.74 8.56 -7.17
C TYR A 81 12.60 8.52 -8.70
N ALA A 82 13.71 8.36 -9.40
CA ALA A 82 13.76 8.46 -10.87
C ALA A 82 13.40 7.16 -11.62
N GLY A 83 13.24 6.04 -10.91
CA GLY A 83 12.94 4.74 -11.53
C GLY A 83 11.46 4.59 -11.91
N PRO A 84 11.14 3.70 -12.87
CA PRO A 84 9.75 3.42 -13.23
C PRO A 84 8.99 2.75 -12.09
N VAL A 85 7.75 3.17 -11.91
CA VAL A 85 6.82 2.63 -10.91
C VAL A 85 5.63 2.02 -11.65
N ASP A 86 5.27 0.79 -11.31
CA ASP A 86 4.03 0.13 -11.69
C ASP A 86 3.06 0.14 -10.50
N ALA A 87 1.78 0.08 -10.77
CA ALA A 87 0.75 0.01 -9.74
C ALA A 87 -0.09 -1.26 -9.88
N ILE A 88 -0.46 -1.86 -8.73
CA ILE A 88 -1.41 -2.94 -8.67
C ILE A 88 -2.52 -2.61 -7.66
N ASP A 89 -3.77 -2.79 -8.06
CA ASP A 89 -4.94 -2.62 -7.20
C ASP A 89 -6.09 -3.52 -7.67
N ILE A 90 -6.99 -3.87 -6.76
CA ILE A 90 -8.17 -4.68 -7.07
C ILE A 90 -9.29 -3.84 -7.70
N SER A 91 -9.29 -2.51 -7.50
CA SER A 91 -10.34 -1.59 -7.96
C SER A 91 -9.98 -0.95 -9.29
N THR A 92 -10.72 -1.33 -10.34
CA THR A 92 -10.62 -0.67 -11.66
C THR A 92 -10.90 0.83 -11.57
N GLU A 93 -11.82 1.25 -10.71
CA GLU A 93 -12.20 2.66 -10.55
C GLU A 93 -11.07 3.47 -9.91
N MET A 94 -10.40 2.92 -8.89
CA MET A 94 -9.21 3.53 -8.30
C MET A 94 -8.09 3.65 -9.34
N LEU A 95 -7.82 2.59 -10.10
CA LEU A 95 -6.82 2.61 -11.16
C LEU A 95 -7.15 3.60 -12.29
N LYS A 96 -8.42 3.89 -12.56
CA LYS A 96 -8.80 4.96 -13.52
C LYS A 96 -8.40 6.35 -13.02
N VAL A 97 -8.61 6.64 -11.73
CA VAL A 97 -8.15 7.89 -11.12
C VAL A 97 -6.62 7.96 -11.16
N SER A 98 -5.96 6.90 -10.74
CA SER A 98 -4.51 6.78 -10.78
C SER A 98 -3.94 7.00 -12.18
N ARG A 99 -4.58 6.45 -13.23
CA ARG A 99 -4.21 6.65 -14.64
C ARG A 99 -4.20 8.13 -15.03
N SER A 100 -5.16 8.91 -14.54
CA SER A 100 -5.26 10.33 -14.89
C SER A 100 -4.09 11.17 -14.35
N LYS A 101 -3.37 10.66 -13.36
CA LYS A 101 -2.19 11.31 -12.77
C LYS A 101 -0.92 11.11 -13.59
N GLY A 102 -0.86 10.06 -14.42
CA GLY A 102 0.26 9.82 -15.34
C GLY A 102 1.58 9.47 -14.66
N VAL A 103 1.55 8.98 -13.43
CA VAL A 103 2.74 8.71 -12.60
C VAL A 103 3.22 7.26 -12.66
N TYR A 104 2.41 6.35 -13.18
CA TYR A 104 2.77 4.93 -13.30
C TYR A 104 3.04 4.53 -14.74
N ARG A 105 4.01 3.64 -14.91
CA ARG A 105 4.33 2.99 -16.19
C ARG A 105 3.24 2.00 -16.58
N GLU A 106 2.85 1.12 -15.66
CA GLU A 106 1.79 0.13 -15.83
C GLU A 106 0.79 0.21 -14.69
N LEU A 107 -0.49 -0.09 -15.00
CA LEU A 107 -1.58 -0.19 -14.04
C LEU A 107 -2.21 -1.56 -14.19
N ILE A 108 -2.14 -2.37 -13.12
CA ILE A 108 -2.46 -3.80 -13.13
C ILE A 108 -3.64 -4.03 -12.19
N GLU A 109 -4.75 -4.53 -12.74
CA GLU A 109 -5.88 -4.95 -11.92
C GLU A 109 -5.65 -6.38 -11.44
N ALA A 110 -5.53 -6.59 -10.12
CA ALA A 110 -5.39 -7.91 -9.54
C ALA A 110 -5.75 -7.94 -8.05
N ASP A 111 -6.19 -9.09 -7.59
CA ASP A 111 -6.47 -9.40 -6.19
C ASP A 111 -5.21 -9.96 -5.52
N LEU A 112 -4.76 -9.28 -4.44
CA LEU A 112 -3.58 -9.67 -3.65
C LEU A 112 -3.79 -10.95 -2.82
N THR A 113 -5.01 -11.45 -2.74
CA THR A 113 -5.33 -12.67 -1.99
C THR A 113 -5.19 -13.95 -2.81
N VAL A 114 -4.90 -13.81 -4.11
CA VAL A 114 -4.65 -14.91 -5.05
C VAL A 114 -3.31 -14.72 -5.79
N ALA A 115 -2.92 -15.69 -6.60
CA ALA A 115 -1.71 -15.59 -7.40
C ALA A 115 -1.75 -14.38 -8.36
N LEU A 116 -0.72 -13.55 -8.31
CA LEU A 116 -0.63 -12.36 -9.12
C LEU A 116 -0.25 -12.69 -10.58
N PRO A 117 -0.86 -12.01 -11.58
CA PRO A 117 -0.55 -12.19 -13.00
C PRO A 117 0.77 -11.49 -13.38
N LEU A 118 1.82 -11.73 -12.60
CA LEU A 118 3.12 -11.11 -12.70
C LEU A 118 4.21 -12.18 -12.70
N GLU A 119 5.26 -11.95 -13.47
CA GLU A 119 6.43 -12.82 -13.51
C GLU A 119 7.22 -12.78 -12.19
N ASP A 120 7.90 -13.87 -11.88
CA ASP A 120 8.82 -13.97 -10.76
C ASP A 120 9.98 -12.97 -10.93
N ALA A 121 10.45 -12.44 -9.81
CA ALA A 121 11.65 -11.61 -9.76
C ALA A 121 11.65 -10.41 -10.72
N ARG A 122 10.49 -9.79 -10.97
CA ARG A 122 10.34 -8.63 -11.85
C ARG A 122 10.75 -7.32 -11.18
N TYR A 123 10.42 -7.11 -9.90
CA TYR A 123 10.55 -5.83 -9.22
C TYR A 123 11.76 -5.75 -8.31
N GLY A 124 12.44 -4.59 -8.32
CA GLY A 124 13.55 -4.26 -7.43
C GLY A 124 13.12 -3.52 -6.17
N GLY A 125 11.93 -2.91 -6.18
CA GLY A 125 11.36 -2.20 -5.04
C GLY A 125 9.88 -2.53 -4.88
N ILE A 126 9.41 -2.56 -3.64
CA ILE A 126 8.01 -2.76 -3.28
C ILE A 126 7.61 -1.70 -2.26
N VAL A 127 6.53 -0.98 -2.56
CA VAL A 127 5.92 -0.01 -1.63
C VAL A 127 4.46 -0.34 -1.44
N SER A 128 3.89 -0.01 -0.28
CA SER A 128 2.46 -0.17 -0.03
C SER A 128 2.00 0.74 1.10
N ALA A 129 1.01 1.60 0.87
CA ALA A 129 0.37 2.43 1.89
C ALA A 129 -1.14 2.16 1.92
N GLY A 130 -1.67 1.84 3.11
CA GLY A 130 -3.12 1.69 3.33
C GLY A 130 -3.74 0.38 2.83
N THR A 131 -2.95 -0.59 2.37
CA THR A 131 -3.43 -1.89 1.87
C THR A 131 -3.56 -2.93 2.98
N PHE A 132 -2.54 -3.04 3.84
CA PHE A 132 -2.51 -3.97 4.96
C PHE A 132 -3.22 -3.36 6.18
N THR A 133 -4.56 -3.33 6.11
CA THR A 133 -5.43 -2.73 7.12
C THR A 133 -6.53 -3.72 7.53
N HIS A 134 -7.64 -3.21 8.08
CA HIS A 134 -8.76 -4.02 8.54
C HIS A 134 -9.40 -4.80 7.37
N GLY A 135 -9.44 -6.13 7.50
CA GLY A 135 -10.27 -7.03 6.68
C GLY A 135 -9.83 -7.26 5.24
N HIS A 136 -8.87 -6.54 4.68
CA HIS A 136 -8.59 -6.60 3.24
C HIS A 136 -7.57 -7.66 2.87
N VAL A 137 -6.32 -7.45 3.30
CA VAL A 137 -5.17 -8.26 2.85
C VAL A 137 -4.35 -8.67 4.06
N GLY A 138 -4.29 -9.97 4.32
CA GLY A 138 -3.49 -10.54 5.40
C GLY A 138 -2.05 -10.85 4.98
N PRO A 139 -1.24 -11.38 5.94
CA PRO A 139 0.18 -11.67 5.72
C PRO A 139 0.45 -12.75 4.66
N ALA A 140 -0.55 -13.54 4.25
CA ALA A 140 -0.40 -14.51 3.16
C ALA A 140 0.00 -13.84 1.83
N ALA A 141 -0.45 -12.60 1.58
CA ALA A 141 -0.10 -11.84 0.39
C ALA A 141 1.42 -11.53 0.30
N LEU A 142 2.15 -11.53 1.42
CA LEU A 142 3.60 -11.34 1.43
C LEU A 142 4.32 -12.36 0.55
N LEU A 143 3.81 -13.59 0.45
CA LEU A 143 4.45 -14.64 -0.35
C LEU A 143 4.45 -14.29 -1.85
N GLU A 144 3.33 -13.79 -2.37
CA GLU A 144 3.23 -13.37 -3.77
C GLU A 144 4.04 -12.10 -4.06
N ILE A 145 4.02 -11.13 -3.15
CA ILE A 145 4.81 -9.90 -3.28
C ILE A 145 6.32 -10.23 -3.27
N ILE A 146 6.74 -11.18 -2.41
CA ILE A 146 8.12 -11.68 -2.39
C ILE A 146 8.43 -12.47 -3.67
N ARG A 147 7.52 -13.27 -4.22
CA ARG A 147 7.74 -14.02 -5.48
C ARG A 147 8.03 -13.06 -6.64
N VAL A 148 7.22 -12.03 -6.81
CA VAL A 148 7.36 -11.07 -7.92
C VAL A 148 8.54 -10.10 -7.75
N SER A 149 9.12 -10.01 -6.56
CA SER A 149 10.34 -9.23 -6.32
C SER A 149 11.60 -10.06 -6.55
N ARG A 150 12.69 -9.43 -6.96
CA ARG A 150 13.99 -10.12 -7.12
C ARG A 150 14.77 -10.12 -5.82
N THR A 151 15.77 -10.99 -5.72
CA THR A 151 16.75 -10.96 -4.62
C THR A 151 17.38 -9.58 -4.53
N GLY A 152 17.54 -9.08 -3.32
CA GLY A 152 18.01 -7.73 -3.02
C GLY A 152 16.91 -6.65 -3.00
N ALA A 153 15.72 -6.92 -3.53
CA ALA A 153 14.63 -5.94 -3.62
C ALA A 153 14.33 -5.28 -2.26
N LEU A 154 14.17 -3.95 -2.28
CA LEU A 154 13.81 -3.15 -1.11
C LEU A 154 12.27 -3.15 -0.92
N PHE A 155 11.84 -3.40 0.30
CA PHE A 155 10.44 -3.34 0.71
C PHE A 155 10.22 -2.21 1.72
N CYS A 156 9.17 -1.41 1.50
CA CYS A 156 8.59 -0.47 2.45
C CYS A 156 7.08 -0.71 2.52
N LEU A 157 6.64 -1.51 3.48
CA LEU A 157 5.24 -1.95 3.62
C LEU A 157 4.60 -1.35 4.85
N GLY A 158 3.59 -0.51 4.64
CA GLY A 158 2.78 0.05 5.69
C GLY A 158 1.68 -0.89 6.15
N ILE A 159 1.72 -1.28 7.42
CA ILE A 159 0.73 -2.14 8.05
C ILE A 159 0.06 -1.35 9.17
N ASN A 160 -1.26 -1.26 9.15
CA ASN A 160 -2.02 -0.63 10.23
C ASN A 160 -1.64 -1.27 11.57
N ALA A 161 -1.33 -0.45 12.58
CA ALA A 161 -0.82 -0.93 13.87
C ALA A 161 -1.78 -1.91 14.56
N THR A 162 -3.10 -1.67 14.49
CA THR A 162 -4.11 -2.59 15.04
C THR A 162 -4.19 -3.89 14.23
N ALA A 163 -4.06 -3.83 12.91
CA ALA A 163 -4.09 -4.99 12.03
C ALA A 163 -2.82 -5.85 12.17
N PHE A 164 -1.69 -5.25 12.53
CA PHE A 164 -0.40 -5.92 12.65
C PHE A 164 -0.46 -7.12 13.62
N ASP A 165 -0.95 -6.89 14.81
CA ASP A 165 -1.10 -7.95 15.82
C ASP A 165 -2.29 -8.86 15.51
N LYS A 166 -3.43 -8.26 15.13
CA LYS A 166 -4.69 -8.98 14.90
C LYS A 166 -4.57 -10.06 13.82
N TYR A 167 -3.81 -9.79 12.75
CA TYR A 167 -3.67 -10.72 11.63
C TYR A 167 -2.35 -11.50 11.62
N GLY A 168 -1.48 -11.31 12.64
CA GLY A 168 -0.27 -12.08 12.83
C GLY A 168 0.88 -11.70 11.88
N PHE A 169 0.98 -10.45 11.46
CA PHE A 169 2.09 -9.96 10.62
C PHE A 169 3.43 -10.14 11.31
N GLY A 170 3.52 -9.90 12.62
CA GLY A 170 4.73 -10.12 13.39
C GLY A 170 5.24 -11.56 13.31
N SER A 171 4.36 -12.56 13.47
CA SER A 171 4.71 -13.97 13.33
C SER A 171 5.11 -14.33 11.90
N ALA A 172 4.44 -13.78 10.89
CA ALA A 172 4.76 -14.00 9.49
C ALA A 172 6.16 -13.47 9.15
N PHE A 173 6.47 -12.24 9.54
CA PHE A 173 7.80 -11.66 9.35
C PHE A 173 8.89 -12.45 10.09
N ALA A 174 8.66 -12.82 11.35
CA ALA A 174 9.61 -13.62 12.11
C ALA A 174 9.90 -14.97 11.42
N ALA A 175 8.88 -15.64 10.87
CA ALA A 175 9.05 -16.88 10.12
C ALA A 175 9.84 -16.68 8.82
N LEU A 176 9.57 -15.59 8.06
CA LEU A 176 10.30 -15.27 6.84
C LEU A 176 11.78 -14.99 7.13
N GLN A 177 12.06 -14.21 8.18
CA GLN A 177 13.42 -13.90 8.60
C GLN A 177 14.17 -15.15 9.09
N ALA A 178 13.54 -15.98 9.92
CA ALA A 178 14.14 -17.22 10.42
C ALA A 178 14.50 -18.22 9.30
N ARG A 179 13.77 -18.16 8.17
CA ARG A 179 14.03 -18.97 6.96
C ARG A 179 15.04 -18.33 6.01
N GLY A 180 15.57 -17.16 6.32
CA GLY A 180 16.49 -16.43 5.45
C GLY A 180 15.85 -15.90 4.15
N VAL A 181 14.53 -15.70 4.13
CA VAL A 181 13.81 -15.17 2.95
C VAL A 181 13.92 -13.65 2.89
N ILE A 182 13.99 -13.02 4.06
CA ILE A 182 14.12 -11.58 4.21
C ILE A 182 15.26 -11.22 5.17
N SER A 183 15.84 -10.04 5.02
CA SER A 183 16.83 -9.46 5.94
C SER A 183 16.21 -9.18 7.32
N PRO A 184 17.02 -8.80 8.33
CA PRO A 184 16.47 -8.15 9.52
C PRO A 184 15.56 -6.98 9.15
N LEU A 185 14.44 -6.83 9.91
CA LEU A 185 13.46 -5.78 9.70
C LEU A 185 13.80 -4.54 10.51
N GLU A 186 13.58 -3.39 9.89
CA GLU A 186 13.39 -2.10 10.56
C GLU A 186 11.89 -1.80 10.59
N PHE A 187 11.36 -1.31 11.71
CA PHE A 187 10.01 -0.80 11.81
C PHE A 187 10.04 0.70 12.10
N VAL A 188 9.32 1.48 11.30
CA VAL A 188 9.11 2.90 11.55
C VAL A 188 7.61 3.10 11.82
N GLU A 189 7.26 3.55 13.03
CA GLU A 189 5.88 3.91 13.34
C GLU A 189 5.60 5.32 12.80
N THR A 190 4.50 5.47 12.06
CA THR A 190 4.12 6.73 11.43
C THR A 190 2.63 6.93 11.58
N LYS A 191 2.19 8.13 11.97
CA LYS A 191 0.78 8.51 11.97
C LYS A 191 0.26 8.61 10.53
N TYR A 192 -1.02 8.33 10.34
CA TYR A 192 -1.66 8.46 9.04
C TYR A 192 -1.95 9.91 8.67
N TYR A 193 -2.30 10.75 9.67
CA TYR A 193 -2.90 12.07 9.46
C TYR A 193 -2.16 13.14 10.23
N ASP A 194 -2.02 14.34 9.63
CA ASP A 194 -1.43 15.50 10.27
C ASP A 194 -2.48 16.32 11.06
N HIS A 195 -3.75 16.26 10.66
CA HIS A 195 -4.81 17.16 11.13
C HIS A 195 -6.12 16.45 11.50
N ALA A 196 -6.11 15.17 11.80
CA ALA A 196 -7.32 14.49 12.25
C ALA A 196 -7.67 14.90 13.69
N ASP A 197 -8.94 15.17 13.94
CA ASP A 197 -9.49 15.59 15.24
C ASP A 197 -10.59 14.62 15.74
N ASP A 198 -10.71 13.45 15.14
CA ASP A 198 -11.67 12.40 15.49
C ASP A 198 -11.01 11.19 16.18
N VAL A 199 -11.79 10.13 16.38
CA VAL A 199 -11.35 8.88 17.05
C VAL A 199 -10.20 8.17 16.32
N HIS A 200 -9.87 8.58 15.07
CA HIS A 200 -8.82 8.02 14.23
C HIS A 200 -7.57 8.91 14.15
N ALA A 201 -7.52 10.00 14.92
CA ALA A 201 -6.40 10.94 14.93
C ALA A 201 -5.06 10.29 15.30
N ASP A 202 -5.10 9.27 16.14
CA ASP A 202 -3.92 8.54 16.62
C ASP A 202 -3.67 7.23 15.84
N ASP A 203 -4.43 6.97 14.78
CA ASP A 203 -4.19 5.79 13.94
C ASP A 203 -2.80 5.89 13.29
N SER A 204 -2.03 4.79 13.39
CA SER A 204 -0.68 4.70 12.88
C SER A 204 -0.46 3.44 12.05
N ALA A 205 0.61 3.44 11.28
CA ALA A 205 1.16 2.27 10.63
C ALA A 205 2.54 1.93 11.19
N TYR A 206 2.84 0.65 11.23
CA TYR A 206 4.20 0.15 11.26
C TYR A 206 4.67 -0.05 9.82
N THR A 207 5.59 0.81 9.36
CA THR A 207 6.25 0.60 8.07
C THR A 207 7.36 -0.42 8.26
N ALA A 208 7.16 -1.63 7.73
CA ALA A 208 8.17 -2.68 7.73
C ALA A 208 9.13 -2.47 6.56
N ILE A 209 10.42 -2.32 6.86
CA ILE A 209 11.48 -2.05 5.90
C ILE A 209 12.48 -3.20 5.94
N PHE A 210 12.73 -3.85 4.80
CA PHE A 210 13.63 -4.99 4.68
C PHE A 210 14.02 -5.23 3.22
N ARG A 211 14.96 -6.13 3.00
CA ARG A 211 15.33 -6.64 1.67
C ARG A 211 15.04 -8.13 1.53
N LYS A 212 14.61 -8.56 0.33
CA LYS A 212 14.56 -9.99 -0.02
C LYS A 212 15.97 -10.56 -0.10
N GLN A 213 16.19 -11.74 0.48
CA GLN A 213 17.45 -12.47 0.45
C GLN A 213 17.49 -13.52 -0.67
#